data_0cf981f590849aa0f2953453a3ad7dd5
#
_entry.id   0cf981f590849aa0f2953453a3ad7dd5
#
_cell.length_a   1.000
_cell.length_b   1.000
_cell.length_c   1.000
_cell.angle_alpha   90.00
_cell.angle_beta   90.00
_cell.angle_gamma   90.00
#
_symmetry.space_group_name_H-M   'P 1'
#
loop_
_entity.id
_entity.type
_entity.pdbx_description
1 polymer ?
#
loop_
_entity_poly.entity_id
_entity_poly.type
_entity_poly.pdbx_seq_one_letter_code
_entity_poly.pdbx_strand_id
1 'polypeptide(L)'
;MKQYTQADFDTFEVDKFGRKICPAGDYTAIKDFVEYCVFDRHCLFGSQSRFIEHCRFGDGCYFGDGCSFGAYCYFGSGCEFGKECHFGELCGFGEGGTFGEGNSFGEWCTFGECCNFGEGCNYENGKVKNGRYVAVDRIDNTNRKAYFYIDENGNIFVRVGCWFMDMVAFKYWVKKAYLGTTHEKIYLAVCDLAELLLKGGKEND
;
A
#
# COMPACT_ATOMS: atom_id res chain seq x y z
N MET A 1 18.31 -5.43 18.89
CA MET A 1 17.53 -6.44 18.13
C MET A 1 18.51 -7.54 17.72
N LYS A 2 18.11 -8.79 17.76
CA LYS A 2 18.99 -9.89 17.33
C LYS A 2 19.11 -9.87 15.80
N GLN A 3 20.34 -9.93 15.29
CA GLN A 3 20.61 -10.09 13.88
C GLN A 3 20.64 -11.59 13.53
N TYR A 4 19.98 -11.95 12.46
CA TYR A 4 19.91 -13.32 11.95
C TYR A 4 20.71 -13.47 10.67
N THR A 5 21.44 -14.58 10.59
CA THR A 5 22.16 -15.02 9.39
C THR A 5 21.31 -16.01 8.61
N GLN A 6 21.73 -16.35 7.39
CA GLN A 6 21.08 -17.43 6.63
C GLN A 6 21.08 -18.76 7.40
N ALA A 7 22.18 -19.07 8.07
CA ALA A 7 22.28 -20.30 8.89
C ALA A 7 21.27 -20.31 10.05
N ASP A 8 21.04 -19.17 10.70
CA ASP A 8 19.97 -19.07 11.72
C ASP A 8 18.60 -19.29 11.10
N PHE A 9 18.32 -18.63 9.96
CA PHE A 9 17.05 -18.72 9.25
C PHE A 9 16.73 -20.16 8.83
N ASP A 10 17.73 -20.90 8.36
CA ASP A 10 17.57 -22.28 7.93
C ASP A 10 17.12 -23.21 9.07
N THR A 11 17.43 -22.85 10.32
CA THR A 11 17.06 -23.61 11.52
C THR A 11 15.69 -23.28 12.11
N PHE A 12 15.01 -22.25 11.60
CA PHE A 12 13.70 -21.86 12.16
C PHE A 12 12.65 -22.94 11.97
N GLU A 13 11.77 -23.05 12.95
CA GLU A 13 10.69 -24.02 12.96
C GLU A 13 9.70 -23.80 11.81
N VAL A 14 9.20 -24.90 11.29
CA VAL A 14 8.14 -24.89 10.27
C VAL A 14 6.84 -25.38 10.93
N ASP A 15 5.76 -24.63 10.78
CA ASP A 15 4.49 -24.99 11.35
C ASP A 15 3.77 -26.11 10.56
N LYS A 16 2.64 -26.56 11.09
CA LYS A 16 1.83 -27.65 10.48
C LYS A 16 1.28 -27.31 9.07
N PHE A 17 1.41 -26.06 8.61
CA PHE A 17 0.99 -25.59 7.29
C PHE A 17 2.18 -25.41 6.34
N GLY A 18 3.38 -25.80 6.75
CA GLY A 18 4.60 -25.63 5.95
C GLY A 18 5.18 -24.22 5.96
N ARG A 19 4.77 -23.34 6.91
CA ARG A 19 5.25 -21.96 7.00
C ARG A 19 6.38 -21.87 8.00
N LYS A 20 7.48 -21.23 7.60
CA LYS A 20 8.61 -20.96 8.48
C LYS A 20 8.27 -19.83 9.44
N ILE A 21 8.40 -20.09 10.74
CA ILE A 21 8.09 -19.14 11.80
C ILE A 21 9.34 -18.33 12.14
N CYS A 22 9.34 -17.07 11.82
CA CYS A 22 10.47 -16.16 11.90
C CYS A 22 10.29 -15.17 13.05
N PRO A 23 11.08 -15.25 14.12
CA PRO A 23 10.95 -14.37 15.27
C PRO A 23 11.32 -12.92 14.95
N ALA A 24 10.89 -11.96 15.79
CA ALA A 24 11.27 -10.57 15.66
C ALA A 24 12.79 -10.40 15.63
N GLY A 25 13.30 -9.66 14.64
CA GLY A 25 14.74 -9.50 14.49
C GLY A 25 15.20 -8.74 13.27
N ASP A 26 16.50 -8.65 13.12
CA ASP A 26 17.18 -8.02 12.01
C ASP A 26 17.59 -9.10 10.99
N TYR A 27 16.96 -9.03 9.82
CA TYR A 27 17.16 -9.90 8.66
C TYR A 27 17.91 -9.22 7.51
N THR A 28 18.54 -8.06 7.77
CA THR A 28 19.18 -7.25 6.72
C THR A 28 20.33 -7.98 6.00
N ALA A 29 20.90 -9.01 6.63
CA ALA A 29 21.93 -9.88 6.05
C ALA A 29 21.38 -10.93 5.07
N ILE A 30 20.06 -11.14 5.04
CA ILE A 30 19.41 -12.16 4.20
C ILE A 30 18.69 -11.45 3.06
N LYS A 31 18.85 -11.96 1.84
CA LYS A 31 18.26 -11.34 0.64
C LYS A 31 17.09 -12.12 0.05
N ASP A 32 17.16 -13.43 0.09
CA ASP A 32 16.20 -14.31 -0.56
C ASP A 32 15.45 -15.16 0.46
N PHE A 33 14.15 -14.93 0.54
CA PHE A 33 13.23 -15.67 1.39
C PHE A 33 12.37 -16.56 0.49
N VAL A 34 12.87 -17.75 0.19
CA VAL A 34 12.28 -18.70 -0.78
C VAL A 34 11.31 -19.71 -0.15
N GLU A 35 10.86 -19.44 1.06
CA GLU A 35 9.90 -20.26 1.81
C GLU A 35 8.70 -19.41 2.22
N TYR A 36 7.56 -20.04 2.47
CA TYR A 36 6.39 -19.38 3.05
C TYR A 36 6.69 -18.97 4.49
N CYS A 37 6.94 -17.69 4.70
CA CYS A 37 7.38 -17.15 5.97
C CYS A 37 6.26 -16.43 6.71
N VAL A 38 6.27 -16.59 8.03
CA VAL A 38 5.50 -15.75 8.95
C VAL A 38 6.49 -15.05 9.87
N PHE A 39 6.72 -13.77 9.61
CA PHE A 39 7.57 -12.91 10.41
C PHE A 39 6.80 -12.25 11.55
N ASP A 40 7.38 -12.23 12.73
CA ASP A 40 6.82 -11.49 13.88
C ASP A 40 6.91 -9.97 13.63
N ARG A 41 6.41 -9.20 14.57
CA ARG A 41 6.41 -7.72 14.52
C ARG A 41 7.83 -7.14 14.58
N HIS A 42 7.98 -5.93 14.06
CA HIS A 42 9.22 -5.13 14.14
C HIS A 42 10.45 -5.81 13.52
N CYS A 43 10.27 -6.63 12.49
CA CYS A 43 11.40 -7.18 11.74
C CYS A 43 12.00 -6.13 10.80
N LEU A 44 13.33 -6.18 10.64
CA LEU A 44 14.07 -5.33 9.71
C LEU A 44 14.57 -6.13 8.52
N PHE A 45 14.31 -5.65 7.31
CA PHE A 45 14.78 -6.26 6.07
C PHE A 45 15.61 -5.25 5.28
N GLY A 46 16.73 -5.73 4.74
CA GLY A 46 17.62 -4.89 3.94
C GLY A 46 17.05 -4.57 2.56
N SER A 47 17.69 -3.63 1.86
CA SER A 47 17.34 -3.31 0.48
C SER A 47 17.49 -4.52 -0.44
N GLN A 48 16.65 -4.60 -1.49
CA GLN A 48 16.65 -5.66 -2.48
C GLN A 48 16.34 -7.06 -1.92
N SER A 49 15.66 -7.14 -0.78
CA SER A 49 15.17 -8.41 -0.25
C SER A 49 14.02 -8.94 -1.11
N ARG A 50 14.01 -10.26 -1.35
CA ARG A 50 13.01 -10.93 -2.19
C ARG A 50 12.23 -11.95 -1.38
N PHE A 51 10.91 -11.84 -1.45
CA PHE A 51 9.97 -12.73 -0.76
C PHE A 51 9.07 -13.40 -1.79
N ILE A 52 8.87 -14.70 -1.63
CA ILE A 52 7.88 -15.41 -2.45
C ILE A 52 6.46 -15.04 -2.03
N GLU A 53 5.49 -15.61 -2.71
CA GLU A 53 4.07 -15.45 -2.41
C GLU A 53 3.68 -15.95 -1.01
N HIS A 54 2.51 -15.49 -0.52
CA HIS A 54 1.89 -15.92 0.75
C HIS A 54 2.70 -15.65 2.02
N CYS A 55 3.72 -14.79 1.97
CA CYS A 55 4.45 -14.38 3.16
C CYS A 55 3.58 -13.46 4.03
N ARG A 56 3.76 -13.57 5.35
CA ARG A 56 3.07 -12.72 6.33
C ARG A 56 4.08 -11.99 7.19
N PHE A 57 3.82 -10.71 7.40
CA PHE A 57 4.66 -9.82 8.21
C PHE A 57 3.81 -9.19 9.32
N GLY A 58 4.30 -9.24 10.55
CA GLY A 58 3.68 -8.58 11.69
C GLY A 58 3.73 -7.06 11.60
N ASP A 59 3.21 -6.39 12.61
CA ASP A 59 3.15 -4.94 12.65
C ASP A 59 4.55 -4.29 12.75
N GLY A 60 4.68 -3.08 12.21
CA GLY A 60 5.89 -2.27 12.34
C GLY A 60 7.15 -2.85 11.71
N CYS A 61 7.02 -3.70 10.71
CA CYS A 61 8.16 -4.20 9.95
C CYS A 61 8.70 -3.12 9.00
N TYR A 62 10.02 -3.10 8.84
CA TYR A 62 10.72 -2.17 7.95
C TYR A 62 11.38 -2.91 6.80
N PHE A 63 11.21 -2.39 5.59
CA PHE A 63 11.78 -2.94 4.36
C PHE A 63 12.60 -1.85 3.65
N GLY A 64 13.85 -2.16 3.33
CA GLY A 64 14.71 -1.26 2.55
C GLY A 64 14.23 -1.09 1.11
N ASP A 65 14.99 -0.32 0.34
CA ASP A 65 14.66 0.00 -1.06
C ASP A 65 14.73 -1.23 -1.97
N GLY A 66 13.90 -1.25 -3.02
CA GLY A 66 13.95 -2.26 -4.08
C GLY A 66 13.54 -3.66 -3.63
N CYS A 67 12.84 -3.80 -2.53
CA CYS A 67 12.32 -5.10 -2.10
C CYS A 67 11.22 -5.59 -3.04
N SER A 68 11.14 -6.91 -3.23
CA SER A 68 10.08 -7.51 -4.05
C SER A 68 9.32 -8.58 -3.28
N PHE A 69 8.00 -8.57 -3.46
CA PHE A 69 7.06 -9.46 -2.79
C PHE A 69 6.19 -10.15 -3.82
N GLY A 70 6.07 -11.47 -3.70
CA GLY A 70 5.13 -12.24 -4.51
C GLY A 70 3.68 -11.90 -4.19
N ALA A 71 2.76 -12.55 -4.86
CA ALA A 71 1.33 -12.37 -4.66
C ALA A 71 0.87 -12.83 -3.26
N TYR A 72 -0.30 -12.36 -2.83
CA TYR A 72 -0.95 -12.79 -1.58
C TYR A 72 -0.12 -12.55 -0.30
N CYS A 73 0.83 -11.64 -0.32
CA CYS A 73 1.55 -11.24 0.87
C CYS A 73 0.69 -10.36 1.76
N TYR A 74 0.84 -10.51 3.06
CA TYR A 74 0.10 -9.70 4.04
C TYR A 74 1.05 -8.99 4.98
N PHE A 75 0.81 -7.69 5.19
CA PHE A 75 1.61 -6.83 6.05
C PHE A 75 0.74 -6.25 7.17
N GLY A 76 1.21 -6.35 8.40
CA GLY A 76 0.57 -5.76 9.57
C GLY A 76 0.52 -4.23 9.52
N SER A 77 0.00 -3.62 10.58
CA SER A 77 -0.13 -2.17 10.68
C SER A 77 1.23 -1.50 10.86
N GLY A 78 1.38 -0.27 10.38
CA GLY A 78 2.57 0.55 10.57
C GLY A 78 3.83 0.01 9.90
N CYS A 79 3.72 -0.84 8.88
CA CYS A 79 4.88 -1.29 8.11
C CYS A 79 5.41 -0.15 7.23
N GLU A 80 6.74 -0.06 7.11
CA GLU A 80 7.43 0.95 6.32
C GLU A 80 8.20 0.29 5.17
N PHE A 81 8.03 0.84 3.96
CA PHE A 81 8.68 0.35 2.75
C PHE A 81 9.51 1.46 2.14
N GLY A 82 10.75 1.15 1.81
CA GLY A 82 11.65 2.02 1.09
C GLY A 82 11.14 2.36 -0.31
N LYS A 83 12.02 2.89 -1.14
CA LYS A 83 11.73 3.26 -2.52
C LYS A 83 11.72 2.03 -3.43
N GLU A 84 11.01 2.14 -4.55
CA GLU A 84 11.07 1.18 -5.67
C GLU A 84 10.78 -0.28 -5.27
N CYS A 85 9.97 -0.49 -4.23
CA CYS A 85 9.50 -1.82 -3.87
C CYS A 85 8.39 -2.29 -4.83
N HIS A 86 8.36 -3.60 -5.10
CA HIS A 86 7.40 -4.22 -6.00
C HIS A 86 6.55 -5.23 -5.22
N PHE A 87 5.23 -5.09 -5.33
CA PHE A 87 4.27 -5.98 -4.69
C PHE A 87 3.45 -6.70 -5.76
N GLY A 88 3.38 -8.02 -5.65
CA GLY A 88 2.51 -8.83 -6.51
C GLY A 88 1.03 -8.54 -6.27
N GLU A 89 0.19 -9.24 -6.99
CA GLU A 89 -1.27 -9.12 -6.88
C GLU A 89 -1.80 -9.57 -5.51
N LEU A 90 -2.98 -9.06 -5.13
CA LEU A 90 -3.71 -9.49 -3.93
C LEU A 90 -2.92 -9.34 -2.62
N CYS A 91 -1.95 -8.44 -2.57
CA CYS A 91 -1.26 -8.10 -1.33
C CYS A 91 -2.14 -7.25 -0.42
N GLY A 92 -2.10 -7.53 0.89
CA GLY A 92 -2.86 -6.79 1.89
C GLY A 92 -1.95 -6.02 2.85
N PHE A 93 -2.26 -4.75 3.06
CA PHE A 93 -1.50 -3.86 3.94
C PHE A 93 -2.39 -3.38 5.08
N GLY A 94 -1.90 -3.48 6.31
CA GLY A 94 -2.56 -2.96 7.49
C GLY A 94 -2.64 -1.43 7.53
N GLU A 95 -3.19 -0.92 8.60
CA GLU A 95 -3.36 0.51 8.85
C GLU A 95 -2.01 1.22 9.01
N GLY A 96 -1.90 2.47 8.57
CA GLY A 96 -0.73 3.33 8.79
C GLY A 96 0.54 2.94 8.03
N GLY A 97 0.44 2.09 7.00
CA GLY A 97 1.59 1.72 6.17
C GLY A 97 2.20 2.93 5.46
N THR A 98 3.53 2.99 5.38
CA THR A 98 4.26 4.07 4.67
C THR A 98 5.07 3.49 3.53
N PHE A 99 4.90 4.07 2.34
CA PHE A 99 5.56 3.64 1.11
C PHE A 99 6.41 4.77 0.55
N GLY A 100 7.69 4.51 0.30
CA GLY A 100 8.61 5.44 -0.35
C GLY A 100 8.25 5.71 -1.81
N GLU A 101 9.10 6.44 -2.50
CA GLU A 101 8.95 6.76 -3.92
C GLU A 101 8.94 5.51 -4.81
N GLY A 102 8.21 5.57 -5.93
CA GLY A 102 8.32 4.61 -7.02
C GLY A 102 7.84 3.20 -6.71
N ASN A 103 7.13 2.97 -5.60
CA ASN A 103 6.59 1.66 -5.27
C ASN A 103 5.51 1.24 -6.28
N SER A 104 5.52 -0.03 -6.69
CA SER A 104 4.54 -0.59 -7.61
C SER A 104 3.72 -1.70 -6.96
N PHE A 105 2.42 -1.69 -7.24
CA PHE A 105 1.45 -2.61 -6.65
C PHE A 105 0.69 -3.34 -7.76
N GLY A 106 0.65 -4.65 -7.69
CA GLY A 106 -0.15 -5.48 -8.58
C GLY A 106 -1.66 -5.33 -8.35
N GLU A 107 -2.44 -6.01 -9.17
CA GLU A 107 -3.91 -5.96 -9.10
C GLU A 107 -4.44 -6.38 -7.74
N TRP A 108 -5.58 -5.79 -7.36
CA TRP A 108 -6.34 -6.16 -6.16
C TRP A 108 -5.60 -6.02 -4.83
N CYS A 109 -4.53 -5.24 -4.78
CA CYS A 109 -3.90 -4.89 -3.52
C CYS A 109 -4.86 -4.08 -2.64
N THR A 110 -4.93 -4.42 -1.36
CA THR A 110 -5.78 -3.75 -0.37
C THR A 110 -4.93 -3.06 0.68
N PHE A 111 -5.38 -1.89 1.14
CA PHE A 111 -4.64 -1.09 2.10
C PHE A 111 -5.55 -0.66 3.24
N GLY A 112 -5.07 -0.69 4.45
CA GLY A 112 -5.74 -0.15 5.63
C GLY A 112 -5.86 1.38 5.61
N GLU A 113 -6.48 1.92 6.64
CA GLU A 113 -6.62 3.37 6.80
C GLU A 113 -5.25 4.04 7.02
N CYS A 114 -5.17 5.35 6.78
CA CYS A 114 -3.98 6.17 7.05
C CYS A 114 -2.67 5.73 6.38
N CYS A 115 -2.70 4.94 5.30
CA CYS A 115 -1.49 4.63 4.54
C CYS A 115 -0.99 5.86 3.77
N ASN A 116 0.33 6.07 3.75
CA ASN A 116 0.99 7.17 3.06
C ASN A 116 1.81 6.64 1.88
N PHE A 117 1.74 7.32 0.73
CA PHE A 117 2.42 6.91 -0.50
C PHE A 117 3.34 8.03 -0.98
N GLY A 118 4.58 7.69 -1.31
CA GLY A 118 5.56 8.58 -1.91
C GLY A 118 5.25 8.91 -3.38
N GLU A 119 6.08 9.77 -3.97
CA GLU A 119 5.97 10.14 -5.38
C GLU A 119 6.14 8.94 -6.30
N GLY A 120 5.47 8.98 -7.45
CA GLY A 120 5.64 7.97 -8.50
C GLY A 120 5.19 6.57 -8.13
N CYS A 121 4.48 6.37 -7.02
CA CYS A 121 3.88 5.07 -6.71
C CYS A 121 2.94 4.65 -7.84
N ASN A 122 3.11 3.41 -8.30
CA ASN A 122 2.43 2.87 -9.46
C ASN A 122 1.45 1.77 -9.02
N TYR A 123 0.23 1.89 -9.45
CA TYR A 123 -0.77 0.83 -9.37
C TYR A 123 -0.97 0.27 -10.77
N GLU A 124 -1.31 -0.98 -10.93
CA GLU A 124 -1.40 -1.63 -12.23
C GLU A 124 -2.27 -0.88 -13.26
N ASN A 125 -3.14 0.01 -12.79
CA ASN A 125 -4.01 0.87 -13.60
C ASN A 125 -3.49 2.31 -13.85
N GLY A 126 -2.23 2.62 -13.51
CA GLY A 126 -1.65 3.94 -13.80
C GLY A 126 -0.63 4.42 -12.78
N LYS A 127 0.32 5.22 -13.24
CA LYS A 127 1.32 5.88 -12.39
C LYS A 127 0.73 7.14 -11.76
N VAL A 128 0.97 7.31 -10.47
CA VAL A 128 0.65 8.57 -9.79
C VAL A 128 1.65 9.63 -10.23
N LYS A 129 1.18 10.65 -10.92
CA LYS A 129 2.03 11.71 -11.46
C LYS A 129 2.64 12.55 -10.34
N ASN A 130 3.97 12.53 -10.21
CA ASN A 130 4.75 13.40 -9.31
C ASN A 130 4.25 13.46 -7.87
N GLY A 131 3.72 12.37 -7.34
CA GLY A 131 3.18 12.31 -5.98
C GLY A 131 2.02 13.26 -5.69
N ARG A 132 1.42 13.88 -6.72
CA ARG A 132 0.29 14.79 -6.52
C ARG A 132 -0.94 14.01 -6.13
N TYR A 133 -1.35 14.21 -4.90
CA TYR A 133 -2.60 13.67 -4.39
C TYR A 133 -3.32 14.72 -3.54
N VAL A 134 -4.62 14.54 -3.42
CA VAL A 134 -5.46 15.27 -2.46
C VAL A 134 -6.00 14.25 -1.48
N ALA A 135 -5.82 14.49 -0.20
CA ALA A 135 -6.39 13.65 0.86
C ALA A 135 -7.48 14.44 1.59
N VAL A 136 -8.61 13.78 1.84
CA VAL A 136 -9.72 14.34 2.61
C VAL A 136 -10.04 13.40 3.75
N ASP A 137 -9.90 13.90 4.98
CA ASP A 137 -10.23 13.15 6.18
C ASP A 137 -11.73 13.18 6.47
N ARG A 138 -12.24 12.11 7.06
CA ARG A 138 -13.61 12.01 7.59
C ARG A 138 -14.69 12.36 6.58
N ILE A 139 -14.52 11.88 5.37
CA ILE A 139 -15.37 12.25 4.23
C ILE A 139 -16.87 11.94 4.46
N ASP A 140 -17.18 10.99 5.34
CA ASP A 140 -18.55 10.50 5.58
C ASP A 140 -18.92 10.40 7.07
N ASN A 141 -18.35 11.23 7.94
CA ASN A 141 -18.43 11.12 9.40
C ASN A 141 -17.87 9.80 9.98
N THR A 142 -17.27 8.96 9.16
CA THR A 142 -16.42 7.85 9.61
C THR A 142 -14.97 8.33 9.69
N ASN A 143 -14.09 7.56 10.28
CA ASN A 143 -12.66 7.87 10.28
C ASN A 143 -11.99 7.55 8.93
N ARG A 144 -12.77 7.42 7.85
CA ARG A 144 -12.24 7.10 6.53
C ARG A 144 -11.60 8.31 5.88
N LYS A 145 -10.41 8.09 5.36
CA LYS A 145 -9.68 9.06 4.53
C LYS A 145 -9.88 8.69 3.06
N ALA A 146 -10.20 9.67 2.24
CA ALA A 146 -10.21 9.54 0.79
C ALA A 146 -8.94 10.15 0.21
N TYR A 147 -8.31 9.42 -0.68
CA TYR A 147 -7.16 9.89 -1.46
C TYR A 147 -7.54 9.97 -2.93
N PHE A 148 -7.16 11.06 -3.57
CA PHE A 148 -7.36 11.31 -4.99
C PHE A 148 -6.00 11.49 -5.62
N TYR A 149 -5.63 10.63 -6.55
CA TYR A 149 -4.34 10.62 -7.23
C TYR A 149 -4.51 10.98 -8.69
N ILE A 150 -3.53 11.68 -9.28
CA ILE A 150 -3.52 11.96 -10.71
C ILE A 150 -2.37 11.23 -11.38
N ASP A 151 -2.67 10.48 -12.46
CA ASP A 151 -1.67 9.79 -13.27
C ASP A 151 -0.97 10.72 -14.27
N GLU A 152 0.00 10.19 -14.98
CA GLU A 152 0.75 10.93 -16.01
C GLU A 152 -0.11 11.38 -17.19
N ASN A 153 -1.25 10.73 -17.43
CA ASN A 153 -2.21 11.04 -18.50
C ASN A 153 -3.28 12.05 -18.05
N GLY A 154 -3.27 12.43 -16.77
CA GLY A 154 -4.25 13.34 -16.19
C GLY A 154 -5.53 12.65 -15.69
N ASN A 155 -5.56 11.31 -15.66
CA ASN A 155 -6.67 10.56 -15.07
C ASN A 155 -6.58 10.63 -13.54
N ILE A 156 -7.72 10.74 -12.89
CA ILE A 156 -7.79 10.78 -11.44
C ILE A 156 -8.35 9.45 -10.93
N PHE A 157 -7.61 8.87 -10.00
CA PHE A 157 -7.99 7.67 -9.26
C PHE A 157 -8.37 8.03 -7.83
N VAL A 158 -9.36 7.33 -7.31
CA VAL A 158 -9.89 7.56 -5.96
C VAL A 158 -9.69 6.32 -5.13
N ARG A 159 -9.19 6.53 -3.93
CA ARG A 159 -9.10 5.51 -2.90
C ARG A 159 -9.87 5.92 -1.66
N VAL A 160 -10.79 5.07 -1.24
CA VAL A 160 -11.54 5.23 0.03
C VAL A 160 -11.60 3.89 0.73
N GLY A 161 -10.89 3.74 1.85
CA GLY A 161 -10.74 2.47 2.52
C GLY A 161 -10.04 1.44 1.60
N CYS A 162 -10.67 0.27 1.39
CA CYS A 162 -10.18 -0.78 0.49
C CYS A 162 -10.56 -0.59 -0.99
N TRP A 163 -11.31 0.46 -1.33
CA TRP A 163 -11.75 0.73 -2.70
C TRP A 163 -10.72 1.58 -3.43
N PHE A 164 -10.31 1.11 -4.60
CA PHE A 164 -9.48 1.86 -5.54
C PHE A 164 -10.10 1.77 -6.93
N MET A 165 -10.41 2.91 -7.55
CA MET A 165 -11.01 2.98 -8.88
C MET A 165 -10.78 4.35 -9.51
N ASP A 166 -11.02 4.49 -10.81
CA ASP A 166 -11.00 5.79 -11.45
C ASP A 166 -12.14 6.70 -10.96
N MET A 167 -11.95 8.02 -11.12
CA MET A 167 -12.90 9.05 -10.65
C MET A 167 -14.30 8.89 -11.26
N VAL A 168 -14.38 8.44 -12.51
CA VAL A 168 -15.67 8.30 -13.21
C VAL A 168 -16.45 7.14 -12.62
N ALA A 169 -15.78 6.00 -12.44
CA ALA A 169 -16.36 4.82 -11.79
C ALA A 169 -16.76 5.13 -10.34
N PHE A 170 -15.92 5.88 -9.60
CA PHE A 170 -16.23 6.27 -8.23
C PHE A 170 -17.47 7.18 -8.15
N LYS A 171 -17.55 8.23 -8.97
CA LYS A 171 -18.74 9.11 -9.04
C LYS A 171 -20.00 8.32 -9.40
N TYR A 172 -19.90 7.36 -10.33
CA TYR A 172 -21.02 6.47 -10.68
C TYR A 172 -21.45 5.60 -9.49
N TRP A 173 -20.49 4.97 -8.82
CA TRP A 173 -20.76 4.15 -7.65
C TRP A 173 -21.42 4.95 -6.51
N VAL A 174 -20.90 6.15 -6.20
CA VAL A 174 -21.47 7.06 -5.19
C VAL A 174 -22.94 7.37 -5.50
N LYS A 175 -23.24 7.74 -6.74
CA LYS A 175 -24.62 8.01 -7.16
C LYS A 175 -25.53 6.80 -7.02
N LYS A 176 -25.02 5.61 -7.26
CA LYS A 176 -25.80 4.37 -7.13
C LYS A 176 -26.02 3.97 -5.67
N ALA A 177 -24.96 4.07 -4.84
CA ALA A 177 -24.99 3.61 -3.44
C ALA A 177 -25.69 4.59 -2.49
N TYR A 178 -25.58 5.91 -2.76
CA TYR A 178 -26.03 6.97 -1.85
C TYR A 178 -27.08 7.93 -2.47
N LEU A 179 -27.81 7.47 -3.47
CA LEU A 179 -28.78 8.28 -4.22
C LEU A 179 -29.70 9.10 -3.29
N GLY A 180 -29.72 10.41 -3.45
CA GLY A 180 -30.57 11.36 -2.72
C GLY A 180 -30.12 11.64 -1.28
N THR A 181 -29.01 11.09 -0.83
CA THR A 181 -28.53 11.26 0.55
C THR A 181 -27.55 12.44 0.68
N THR A 182 -27.29 12.86 1.92
CA THR A 182 -26.22 13.82 2.22
C THR A 182 -24.84 13.28 1.86
N HIS A 183 -24.62 11.97 1.99
CA HIS A 183 -23.37 11.32 1.62
C HIS A 183 -23.08 11.46 0.13
N GLU A 184 -24.07 11.27 -0.74
CA GLU A 184 -23.92 11.52 -2.18
C GLU A 184 -23.36 12.91 -2.44
N LYS A 185 -24.01 13.94 -1.85
CA LYS A 185 -23.61 15.34 -2.03
C LYS A 185 -22.18 15.61 -1.55
N ILE A 186 -21.81 15.06 -0.39
CA ILE A 186 -20.47 15.22 0.19
C ILE A 186 -19.43 14.57 -0.72
N TYR A 187 -19.62 13.31 -1.10
CA TYR A 187 -18.66 12.60 -1.94
C TYR A 187 -18.47 13.26 -3.31
N LEU A 188 -19.55 13.70 -3.95
CA LEU A 188 -19.46 14.39 -5.24
C LEU A 188 -18.77 15.75 -5.12
N ALA A 189 -19.06 16.54 -4.10
CA ALA A 189 -18.39 17.82 -3.84
C ALA A 189 -16.89 17.65 -3.59
N VAL A 190 -16.51 16.62 -2.86
CA VAL A 190 -15.09 16.28 -2.63
C VAL A 190 -14.40 15.82 -3.92
N CYS A 191 -15.08 15.06 -4.76
CA CYS A 191 -14.55 14.69 -6.08
C CYS A 191 -14.30 15.95 -6.94
N ASP A 192 -15.22 16.87 -6.98
CA ASP A 192 -15.09 18.09 -7.76
C ASP A 192 -13.97 18.99 -7.23
N LEU A 193 -13.85 19.13 -5.91
CA LEU A 193 -12.73 19.84 -5.28
C LEU A 193 -11.37 19.17 -5.59
N ALA A 194 -11.30 17.86 -5.48
CA ALA A 194 -10.06 17.11 -5.79
C ALA A 194 -9.67 17.28 -7.26
N GLU A 195 -10.65 17.29 -8.17
CA GLU A 195 -10.41 17.51 -9.59
C GLU A 195 -9.86 18.92 -9.87
N LEU A 196 -10.40 19.94 -9.23
CA LEU A 196 -9.88 21.30 -9.29
C LEU A 196 -8.44 21.41 -8.78
N LEU A 197 -8.14 20.84 -7.62
CA LEU A 197 -6.81 20.90 -7.01
C LEU A 197 -5.76 20.11 -7.80
N LEU A 198 -6.14 18.99 -8.38
CA LEU A 198 -5.21 18.13 -9.13
C LEU A 198 -4.99 18.60 -10.57
N LYS A 199 -6.01 19.18 -11.22
CA LYS A 199 -5.93 19.66 -12.61
C LYS A 199 -5.67 21.17 -12.70
N GLY A 200 -6.12 21.96 -11.72
CA GLY A 200 -6.06 23.43 -11.73
C GLY A 200 -4.67 24.04 -11.44
N GLY A 201 -3.67 23.26 -11.08
CA GLY A 201 -2.30 23.73 -10.83
C GLY A 201 -1.47 24.00 -12.10
N LYS A 202 -2.09 24.35 -13.22
CA LYS A 202 -1.45 24.69 -14.50
C LYS A 202 -1.62 26.15 -14.90
N GLU A 203 -1.97 27.04 -13.99
CA GLU A 203 -1.92 28.46 -14.29
C GLU A 203 -0.83 29.11 -13.46
N ASN A 204 0.19 29.60 -14.18
CA ASN A 204 1.24 30.53 -13.78
C ASN A 204 2.40 29.99 -12.91
N ASP A 205 3.46 29.53 -13.56
CA ASP A 205 4.80 30.14 -13.44
C ASP A 205 5.54 30.05 -14.79
#